data_7228a9afe4a1587ad4d1ff4cbac4b021
#
_entry.id   7228a9afe4a1587ad4d1ff4cbac4b021
#
_cell.length_a   1.000
_cell.length_b   1.000
_cell.length_c   1.000
_cell.angle_alpha   90.00
_cell.angle_beta   90.00
_cell.angle_gamma   90.00
#
_symmetry.space_group_name_H-M   'P 1'
#
loop_
_entity.id
_entity.type
_entity.pdbx_description
1 polymer ?
#
loop_
_entity_poly.entity_id
_entity_poly.type
_entity_poly.pdbx_seq_one_letter_code
_entity_poly.pdbx_strand_id
1 'polypeptide(L)'
;MKIISYNVNGIRAAITKGFTTWLQEENPDILCIQELKAEVEQVDLSEIFALGYEVYWHSAQKKGYSGVAIFSKIRPNNVSVGCGIDKYDAEGRVLRADYDGFSVMSVYMPSGSSGDERQAFKMDWLGDFQNYINALKIEFPNLVIAGDYNICHKAIDIHNPKGNANSSGFLPEEREWMEGFVSRGFVDSFRAVNEEAHHYSWWSYRAGARGKNLGWRIDYQMVSEPLASKIQHASILPEVKHSDHCPIVLLLNS
;
A
#
# COMPACT_ATOMS: atom_id res chain seq x y z
N MET A 1 -10.89 -14.50 -4.23
CA MET A 1 -10.53 -13.67 -3.05
C MET A 1 -10.27 -12.24 -3.49
N LYS A 2 -10.88 -11.25 -2.83
CA LYS A 2 -10.73 -9.81 -3.12
C LYS A 2 -9.88 -9.14 -2.06
N ILE A 3 -8.73 -8.58 -2.47
CA ILE A 3 -7.82 -7.82 -1.62
C ILE A 3 -7.82 -6.37 -2.11
N ILE A 4 -8.03 -5.41 -1.20
CA ILE A 4 -7.94 -3.98 -1.53
C ILE A 4 -6.80 -3.36 -0.72
N SER A 5 -6.07 -2.41 -1.30
CA SER A 5 -5.13 -1.54 -0.60
C SER A 5 -5.56 -0.09 -0.75
N TYR A 6 -5.51 0.68 0.34
CA TYR A 6 -5.93 2.06 0.37
C TYR A 6 -5.14 2.91 1.36
N ASN A 7 -4.36 3.85 0.87
CA ASN A 7 -3.82 4.93 1.70
C ASN A 7 -4.95 5.94 1.96
N VAL A 8 -5.42 6.02 3.20
CA VAL A 8 -6.57 6.84 3.59
C VAL A 8 -6.20 8.27 4.01
N ASN A 9 -4.90 8.55 4.15
CA ASN A 9 -4.39 9.86 4.60
C ASN A 9 -5.12 10.39 5.84
N GLY A 10 -5.33 9.50 6.82
CA GLY A 10 -6.06 9.74 8.07
C GLY A 10 -7.43 9.05 8.10
N ILE A 11 -7.49 7.93 8.83
CA ILE A 11 -8.69 7.06 8.88
C ILE A 11 -9.92 7.80 9.42
N ARG A 12 -9.78 8.66 10.41
CA ARG A 12 -10.91 9.41 10.99
C ARG A 12 -11.55 10.34 9.94
N ALA A 13 -10.73 11.05 9.17
CA ALA A 13 -11.22 11.91 8.09
C ALA A 13 -11.85 11.10 6.95
N ALA A 14 -11.30 9.92 6.63
CA ALA A 14 -11.86 9.03 5.63
C ALA A 14 -13.24 8.49 6.06
N ILE A 15 -13.41 8.09 7.31
CA ILE A 15 -14.71 7.64 7.87
C ILE A 15 -15.74 8.77 7.75
N THR A 16 -15.39 10.00 8.12
CA THR A 16 -16.29 11.16 7.99
C THR A 16 -16.74 11.39 6.54
N LYS A 17 -15.93 11.01 5.56
CA LYS A 17 -16.21 11.15 4.13
C LYS A 17 -16.94 9.94 3.51
N GLY A 18 -17.39 8.97 4.32
CA GLY A 18 -18.18 7.82 3.84
C GLY A 18 -17.36 6.55 3.58
N PHE A 19 -16.15 6.44 4.13
CA PHE A 19 -15.31 5.24 4.00
C PHE A 19 -16.03 3.95 4.39
N THR A 20 -16.82 3.97 5.48
CA THR A 20 -17.52 2.76 5.96
C THR A 20 -18.60 2.30 4.99
N THR A 21 -19.36 3.24 4.39
CA THR A 21 -20.33 2.93 3.34
C THR A 21 -19.66 2.32 2.11
N TRP A 22 -18.56 2.92 1.65
CA TRP A 22 -17.77 2.39 0.55
C TRP A 22 -17.21 0.99 0.88
N LEU A 23 -16.72 0.77 2.11
CA LEU A 23 -16.23 -0.54 2.55
C LEU A 23 -17.33 -1.61 2.49
N GLN A 24 -18.55 -1.25 2.89
CA GLN A 24 -19.72 -2.13 2.80
C GLN A 24 -20.05 -2.50 1.34
N GLU A 25 -20.02 -1.53 0.45
CA GLU A 25 -20.33 -1.73 -0.99
C GLU A 25 -19.26 -2.57 -1.68
N GLU A 26 -17.98 -2.25 -1.48
CA GLU A 26 -16.85 -2.99 -2.07
C GLU A 26 -16.68 -4.38 -1.50
N ASN A 27 -16.97 -4.53 -0.22
CA ASN A 27 -17.01 -5.80 0.49
C ASN A 27 -15.78 -6.71 0.24
N PRO A 28 -14.53 -6.22 0.40
CA PRO A 28 -13.35 -7.06 0.21
C PRO A 28 -13.22 -8.14 1.29
N ASP A 29 -12.53 -9.22 0.96
CA ASP A 29 -12.13 -10.23 1.96
C ASP A 29 -11.05 -9.69 2.90
N ILE A 30 -10.10 -8.91 2.33
CA ILE A 30 -8.99 -8.29 3.07
C ILE A 30 -8.79 -6.85 2.56
N LEU A 31 -8.69 -5.90 3.49
CA LEU A 31 -8.37 -4.51 3.21
C LEU A 31 -7.08 -4.10 3.94
N CYS A 32 -6.06 -3.71 3.18
CA CYS A 32 -4.81 -3.14 3.67
C CYS A 32 -4.91 -1.62 3.66
N ILE A 33 -4.64 -0.98 4.80
CA ILE A 33 -4.78 0.46 4.97
C ILE A 33 -3.43 1.07 5.33
N GLN A 34 -3.11 2.23 4.76
CA GLN A 34 -1.92 3.00 5.06
C GLN A 34 -2.30 4.42 5.50
N GLU A 35 -1.38 5.07 6.18
CA GLU A 35 -1.53 6.41 6.76
C GLU A 35 -2.77 6.59 7.65
N LEU A 36 -2.90 5.72 8.64
CA LEU A 36 -3.98 5.78 9.62
C LEU A 36 -4.02 7.10 10.39
N LYS A 37 -2.84 7.64 10.77
CA LYS A 37 -2.67 8.88 11.55
C LYS A 37 -3.51 8.90 12.82
N ALA A 38 -3.73 7.74 13.42
CA ALA A 38 -4.51 7.54 14.63
C ALA A 38 -4.06 6.29 15.37
N GLU A 39 -4.25 6.29 16.67
CA GLU A 39 -4.23 5.08 17.50
C GLU A 39 -5.60 4.41 17.43
N VAL A 40 -5.67 3.10 17.64
CA VAL A 40 -6.91 2.33 17.47
C VAL A 40 -8.02 2.83 18.39
N GLU A 41 -7.67 3.25 19.61
CA GLU A 41 -8.61 3.77 20.62
C GLU A 41 -9.23 5.12 20.22
N GLN A 42 -8.66 5.81 19.21
CA GLN A 42 -9.15 7.09 18.70
C GLN A 42 -10.18 6.95 17.59
N VAL A 43 -10.51 5.70 17.18
CA VAL A 43 -11.38 5.40 16.05
C VAL A 43 -12.55 4.55 16.50
N ASP A 44 -13.78 4.98 16.22
CA ASP A 44 -14.95 4.11 16.39
C ASP A 44 -14.97 3.07 15.24
N LEU A 45 -14.71 1.82 15.62
CA LEU A 45 -14.67 0.68 14.70
C LEU A 45 -15.95 -0.17 14.74
N SER A 46 -16.98 0.26 15.47
CA SER A 46 -18.22 -0.51 15.68
C SER A 46 -18.90 -0.93 14.37
N GLU A 47 -19.02 -0.01 13.42
CA GLU A 47 -19.58 -0.31 12.10
C GLU A 47 -18.70 -1.29 11.32
N ILE A 48 -17.37 -1.18 11.42
CA ILE A 48 -16.42 -2.08 10.73
C ILE A 48 -16.52 -3.49 11.29
N PHE A 49 -16.63 -3.63 12.61
CA PHE A 49 -16.90 -4.93 13.25
C PHE A 49 -18.27 -5.50 12.86
N ALA A 50 -19.31 -4.66 12.75
CA ALA A 50 -20.64 -5.07 12.30
C ALA A 50 -20.64 -5.59 10.86
N LEU A 51 -19.72 -5.14 9.99
CA LEU A 51 -19.50 -5.64 8.64
C LEU A 51 -18.74 -6.99 8.62
N GLY A 52 -18.34 -7.53 9.77
CA GLY A 52 -17.66 -8.82 9.92
C GLY A 52 -16.14 -8.78 9.78
N TYR A 53 -15.52 -7.60 9.90
CA TYR A 53 -14.06 -7.49 9.86
C TYR A 53 -13.45 -7.65 11.25
N GLU A 54 -12.39 -8.45 11.35
CA GLU A 54 -11.39 -8.34 12.40
C GLU A 54 -10.38 -7.26 11.99
N VAL A 55 -9.89 -6.48 12.98
CA VAL A 55 -9.02 -5.33 12.74
C VAL A 55 -7.67 -5.56 13.39
N TYR A 56 -6.62 -5.48 12.60
CA TYR A 56 -5.23 -5.53 13.03
C TYR A 56 -4.57 -4.18 12.75
N TRP A 57 -3.80 -3.66 13.72
CA TRP A 57 -3.39 -2.25 13.69
C TRP A 57 -1.95 -2.08 14.16
N HIS A 58 -1.19 -1.23 13.48
CA HIS A 58 0.15 -0.83 13.85
C HIS A 58 0.29 0.68 13.75
N SER A 59 0.19 1.38 14.88
CA SER A 59 0.38 2.84 14.96
C SER A 59 1.86 3.19 15.00
N ALA A 60 2.21 4.40 14.52
CA ALA A 60 3.49 5.00 14.82
C ALA A 60 3.55 5.46 16.28
N GLN A 61 4.73 5.48 16.88
CA GLN A 61 4.96 6.08 18.20
C GLN A 61 4.67 7.59 18.19
N LYS A 62 4.95 8.26 17.07
CA LYS A 62 4.61 9.66 16.86
C LYS A 62 3.11 9.79 16.57
N LYS A 63 2.38 10.47 17.45
CA LYS A 63 0.93 10.69 17.33
C LYS A 63 0.56 11.42 16.03
N GLY A 64 -0.53 10.98 15.40
CA GLY A 64 -1.04 11.59 14.17
C GLY A 64 -0.16 11.41 12.95
N TYR A 65 0.69 10.40 12.92
CA TYR A 65 1.67 10.14 11.87
C TYR A 65 1.60 8.67 11.42
N SER A 66 1.78 8.43 10.11
CA SER A 66 1.92 7.08 9.54
C SER A 66 0.84 6.09 10.03
N GLY A 67 1.22 4.84 10.32
CA GLY A 67 0.36 3.77 10.78
C GLY A 67 -0.25 2.97 9.64
N VAL A 68 -0.31 1.65 9.81
CA VAL A 68 -0.94 0.71 8.87
C VAL A 68 -1.93 -0.22 9.58
N ALA A 69 -2.92 -0.72 8.83
CA ALA A 69 -3.85 -1.71 9.34
C ALA A 69 -4.18 -2.77 8.29
N ILE A 70 -4.70 -3.90 8.75
CA ILE A 70 -5.35 -4.92 7.95
C ILE A 70 -6.73 -5.17 8.56
N PHE A 71 -7.79 -4.98 7.77
CA PHE A 71 -9.14 -5.40 8.10
C PHE A 71 -9.44 -6.68 7.33
N SER A 72 -9.83 -7.74 8.01
CA SER A 72 -9.99 -9.05 7.38
C SER A 72 -11.28 -9.74 7.81
N LYS A 73 -12.02 -10.28 6.85
CA LYS A 73 -13.15 -11.21 7.10
C LYS A 73 -12.68 -12.65 7.28
N ILE A 74 -11.46 -12.93 6.87
CA ILE A 74 -10.83 -14.23 7.05
C ILE A 74 -9.90 -14.09 8.26
N ARG A 75 -10.07 -14.95 9.25
CA ARG A 75 -9.19 -14.94 10.42
C ARG A 75 -7.80 -15.44 10.05
N PRO A 76 -6.73 -14.64 10.23
CA PRO A 76 -5.37 -15.08 10.00
C PRO A 76 -4.91 -16.07 11.09
N ASN A 77 -4.01 -16.96 10.73
CA ASN A 77 -3.36 -17.88 11.66
C ASN A 77 -2.36 -17.16 12.56
N ASN A 78 -1.74 -16.09 12.03
CA ASN A 78 -0.79 -15.26 12.76
C ASN A 78 -0.81 -13.81 12.22
N VAL A 79 -0.44 -12.87 13.07
CA VAL A 79 -0.22 -11.46 12.69
C VAL A 79 1.13 -11.01 13.23
N SER A 80 1.97 -10.49 12.34
CA SER A 80 3.29 -9.96 12.66
C SER A 80 3.31 -8.44 12.50
N VAL A 81 3.75 -7.74 13.53
CA VAL A 81 3.82 -6.28 13.58
C VAL A 81 5.25 -5.83 13.38
N GLY A 82 5.47 -4.93 12.43
CA GLY A 82 6.80 -4.41 12.10
C GLY A 82 7.63 -5.35 11.22
N CYS A 83 8.89 -4.99 11.04
CA CYS A 83 9.89 -5.77 10.30
C CYS A 83 11.10 -6.16 11.17
N GLY A 84 11.06 -5.88 12.49
CA GLY A 84 12.13 -6.20 13.43
C GLY A 84 13.26 -5.18 13.46
N ILE A 85 13.06 -3.97 12.93
CA ILE A 85 14.02 -2.88 12.94
C ILE A 85 13.39 -1.69 13.65
N ASP A 86 13.82 -1.43 14.90
CA ASP A 86 13.18 -0.49 15.83
C ASP A 86 12.90 0.89 15.22
N LYS A 87 13.87 1.46 14.49
CA LYS A 87 13.72 2.79 13.87
C LYS A 87 12.58 2.85 12.82
N TYR A 88 12.25 1.73 12.20
CA TYR A 88 11.18 1.60 11.22
C TYR A 88 9.86 1.20 11.88
N ASP A 89 9.93 0.29 12.83
CA ASP A 89 8.76 -0.18 13.56
C ASP A 89 8.15 0.93 14.42
N ALA A 90 8.98 1.86 14.94
CA ALA A 90 8.55 3.09 15.59
C ALA A 90 7.70 4.01 14.69
N GLU A 91 7.78 3.86 13.36
CA GLU A 91 6.96 4.63 12.42
C GLU A 91 5.67 3.92 11.96
N GLY A 92 5.40 2.67 12.42
CA GLY A 92 4.16 1.96 12.12
C GLY A 92 3.94 1.72 10.64
N ARG A 93 4.92 1.07 9.94
CA ARG A 93 4.94 0.99 8.48
C ARG A 93 4.67 -0.36 7.89
N VAL A 94 4.76 -1.43 8.68
CA VAL A 94 4.66 -2.81 8.21
C VAL A 94 3.74 -3.60 9.12
N LEU A 95 2.77 -4.29 8.54
CA LEU A 95 1.89 -5.25 9.21
C LEU A 95 1.67 -6.43 8.28
N ARG A 96 1.81 -7.66 8.78
CA ARG A 96 1.60 -8.88 8.03
C ARG A 96 0.56 -9.76 8.71
N ALA A 97 -0.32 -10.33 7.90
CA ALA A 97 -1.28 -11.35 8.30
C ALA A 97 -1.03 -12.64 7.49
N ASP A 98 -0.87 -13.75 8.19
CA ASP A 98 -0.59 -15.07 7.61
C ASP A 98 -1.86 -15.91 7.60
N TYR A 99 -2.24 -16.40 6.44
CA TYR A 99 -3.42 -17.24 6.19
C TYR A 99 -3.02 -18.62 5.70
N ASP A 100 -3.97 -19.51 5.52
CA ASP A 100 -3.70 -20.83 4.94
C ASP A 100 -3.22 -20.68 3.48
N GLY A 101 -1.93 -20.96 3.28
CA GLY A 101 -1.31 -21.00 1.96
C GLY A 101 -0.86 -19.67 1.38
N PHE A 102 -1.06 -18.53 2.06
CA PHE A 102 -0.57 -17.21 1.63
C PHE A 102 -0.45 -16.21 2.79
N SER A 103 0.30 -15.14 2.57
CA SER A 103 0.40 -14.02 3.51
C SER A 103 0.13 -12.69 2.80
N VAL A 104 -0.48 -11.75 3.52
CA VAL A 104 -0.74 -10.39 3.04
C VAL A 104 -0.04 -9.39 3.94
N MET A 105 0.62 -8.41 3.34
CA MET A 105 1.25 -7.31 4.06
C MET A 105 0.59 -5.99 3.69
N SER A 106 0.33 -5.15 4.71
CA SER A 106 0.03 -3.72 4.53
C SER A 106 1.30 -2.94 4.81
N VAL A 107 1.79 -2.20 3.81
CA VAL A 107 3.08 -1.50 3.87
C VAL A 107 2.91 -0.03 3.48
N TYR A 108 3.52 0.86 4.27
CA TYR A 108 3.63 2.28 3.97
C TYR A 108 5.10 2.67 3.90
N MET A 109 5.66 2.70 2.68
CA MET A 109 7.06 3.07 2.47
C MET A 109 7.29 4.56 2.72
N PRO A 110 8.44 4.97 3.27
CA PRO A 110 8.71 6.37 3.54
C PRO A 110 8.64 7.25 2.30
N SER A 111 8.06 8.45 2.43
CA SER A 111 8.24 9.52 1.45
C SER A 111 9.55 10.26 1.70
N GLY A 112 10.29 10.58 0.64
CA GLY A 112 11.50 11.41 0.68
C GLY A 112 11.25 12.89 0.43
N SER A 113 10.00 13.32 0.23
CA SER A 113 9.66 14.68 -0.21
C SER A 113 9.93 15.79 0.83
N SER A 114 10.26 15.43 2.07
CA SER A 114 10.51 16.39 3.17
C SER A 114 11.99 16.81 3.32
N GLY A 115 12.82 16.56 2.31
CA GLY A 115 14.23 16.95 2.28
C GLY A 115 15.19 15.77 2.27
N ASP A 116 16.50 16.10 2.14
CA ASP A 116 17.56 15.12 1.87
C ASP A 116 17.70 14.06 2.98
N GLU A 117 17.56 14.44 4.24
CA GLU A 117 17.61 13.49 5.36
C GLU A 117 16.49 12.45 5.26
N ARG A 118 15.28 12.89 4.86
CA ARG A 118 14.16 11.97 4.71
C ARG A 118 14.30 11.10 3.47
N GLN A 119 14.90 11.63 2.40
CA GLN A 119 15.23 10.84 1.21
C GLN A 119 16.31 9.79 1.53
N ALA A 120 17.35 10.13 2.28
CA ALA A 120 18.37 9.19 2.73
C ALA A 120 17.75 8.08 3.60
N PHE A 121 16.91 8.45 4.58
CA PHE A 121 16.17 7.49 5.39
C PHE A 121 15.29 6.53 4.55
N LYS A 122 14.64 7.05 3.49
CA LYS A 122 13.86 6.23 2.57
C LYS A 122 14.74 5.22 1.86
N MET A 123 15.89 5.61 1.34
CA MET A 123 16.79 4.70 0.61
C MET A 123 17.35 3.61 1.53
N ASP A 124 17.72 3.95 2.78
CA ASP A 124 18.12 2.97 3.80
C ASP A 124 16.97 1.98 4.08
N TRP A 125 15.76 2.53 4.29
CA TRP A 125 14.56 1.71 4.53
C TRP A 125 14.30 0.73 3.38
N LEU A 126 14.41 1.18 2.13
CA LEU A 126 14.20 0.35 0.94
C LEU A 126 15.21 -0.80 0.87
N GLY A 127 16.48 -0.55 1.17
CA GLY A 127 17.53 -1.58 1.23
C GLY A 127 17.26 -2.62 2.32
N ASP A 128 16.95 -2.17 3.54
CA ASP A 128 16.66 -3.03 4.67
C ASP A 128 15.35 -3.82 4.46
N PHE A 129 14.32 -3.18 3.91
CA PHE A 129 13.06 -3.85 3.56
C PHE A 129 13.26 -4.94 2.50
N GLN A 130 14.09 -4.70 1.49
CA GLN A 130 14.43 -5.72 0.50
C GLN A 130 15.07 -6.95 1.16
N ASN A 131 16.00 -6.74 2.10
CA ASN A 131 16.65 -7.81 2.84
C ASN A 131 15.64 -8.58 3.70
N TYR A 132 14.76 -7.85 4.39
CA TYR A 132 13.67 -8.45 5.18
C TYR A 132 12.75 -9.32 4.30
N ILE A 133 12.32 -8.83 3.15
CA ILE A 133 11.43 -9.57 2.23
C ILE A 133 12.16 -10.79 1.62
N ASN A 134 13.44 -10.68 1.29
CA ASN A 134 14.23 -11.80 0.78
C ASN A 134 14.30 -12.97 1.80
N ALA A 135 14.51 -12.63 3.09
CA ALA A 135 14.49 -13.63 4.16
C ALA A 135 13.08 -14.20 4.40
N LEU A 136 12.06 -13.32 4.41
CA LEU A 136 10.68 -13.70 4.64
C LEU A 136 10.15 -14.69 3.59
N LYS A 137 10.49 -14.51 2.32
CA LYS A 137 10.06 -15.38 1.22
C LYS A 137 10.51 -16.84 1.35
N ILE A 138 11.55 -17.11 2.14
CA ILE A 138 12.03 -18.49 2.38
C ILE A 138 10.97 -19.25 3.18
N GLU A 139 10.35 -18.61 4.17
CA GLU A 139 9.33 -19.21 5.03
C GLU A 139 7.92 -19.02 4.46
N PHE A 140 7.65 -17.85 3.87
CA PHE A 140 6.36 -17.43 3.33
C PHE A 140 6.48 -17.12 1.81
N PRO A 141 6.56 -18.14 0.94
CA PRO A 141 6.80 -17.93 -0.50
C PRO A 141 5.62 -17.28 -1.22
N ASN A 142 4.40 -17.40 -0.68
CA ASN A 142 3.17 -16.89 -1.26
C ASN A 142 2.80 -15.56 -0.60
N LEU A 143 3.35 -14.45 -1.09
CA LEU A 143 3.18 -13.12 -0.53
C LEU A 143 2.38 -12.20 -1.46
N VAL A 144 1.48 -11.40 -0.86
CA VAL A 144 0.93 -10.18 -1.43
C VAL A 144 1.42 -9.00 -0.59
N ILE A 145 2.23 -8.12 -1.16
CA ILE A 145 2.72 -6.92 -0.49
C ILE A 145 1.95 -5.73 -1.04
N ALA A 146 0.94 -5.32 -0.30
CA ALA A 146 0.00 -4.27 -0.67
C ALA A 146 0.34 -2.97 0.06
N GLY A 147 0.31 -1.84 -0.62
CA GLY A 147 0.52 -0.56 0.04
C GLY A 147 0.96 0.59 -0.82
N ASP A 148 1.26 1.69 -0.15
CA ASP A 148 1.85 2.88 -0.72
C ASP A 148 3.38 2.77 -0.70
N TYR A 149 3.96 2.65 -1.89
CA TYR A 149 5.41 2.53 -2.08
C TYR A 149 6.10 3.89 -2.18
N ASN A 150 5.34 4.97 -2.34
CA ASN A 150 5.87 6.32 -2.57
C ASN A 150 6.87 6.39 -3.73
N ILE A 151 6.75 5.50 -4.71
CA ILE A 151 7.61 5.40 -5.91
C ILE A 151 6.74 5.11 -7.12
N CYS A 152 6.91 5.88 -8.20
CA CYS A 152 6.47 5.50 -9.54
C CYS A 152 7.56 4.65 -10.19
N HIS A 153 7.21 3.44 -10.65
CA HIS A 153 8.19 2.52 -11.21
C HIS A 153 8.69 2.97 -12.59
N LYS A 154 7.77 3.22 -13.51
CA LYS A 154 8.10 3.52 -14.93
C LYS A 154 7.49 4.85 -15.38
N ALA A 155 7.96 5.36 -16.52
CA ALA A 155 7.45 6.60 -17.09
C ALA A 155 5.95 6.58 -17.38
N ILE A 156 5.37 5.42 -17.62
CA ILE A 156 3.92 5.22 -17.81
C ILE A 156 3.12 5.43 -16.51
N ASP A 157 3.78 5.35 -15.34
CA ASP A 157 3.16 5.41 -14.01
C ASP A 157 3.07 6.84 -13.45
N ILE A 158 3.53 7.84 -14.18
CA ILE A 158 3.59 9.22 -13.71
C ILE A 158 3.20 10.21 -14.80
N HIS A 159 2.44 11.24 -14.41
CA HIS A 159 2.22 12.39 -15.27
C HIS A 159 3.52 13.19 -15.41
N ASN A 160 3.83 13.61 -16.65
CA ASN A 160 5.01 14.41 -16.98
C ASN A 160 6.35 13.84 -16.44
N PRO A 161 6.77 12.63 -16.89
CA PRO A 161 7.96 11.97 -16.36
C PRO A 161 9.24 12.79 -16.54
N LYS A 162 9.35 13.58 -17.64
CA LYS A 162 10.52 14.44 -17.88
C LYS A 162 10.64 15.56 -16.85
N GLY A 163 9.51 16.20 -16.51
CA GLY A 163 9.48 17.29 -15.53
C GLY A 163 9.69 16.78 -14.09
N ASN A 164 9.42 15.51 -13.82
CA ASN A 164 9.54 14.88 -12.51
C ASN A 164 10.79 13.99 -12.34
N ALA A 165 11.71 13.97 -13.33
CA ALA A 165 12.86 13.07 -13.33
C ALA A 165 13.76 13.18 -12.09
N ASN A 166 13.74 14.34 -11.41
CA ASN A 166 14.50 14.62 -10.20
C ASN A 166 13.59 14.84 -8.96
N SER A 167 12.34 14.36 -9.01
CA SER A 167 11.42 14.45 -7.89
C SER A 167 11.46 13.19 -7.04
N SER A 168 11.47 13.33 -5.69
CA SER A 168 11.31 12.18 -4.80
C SER A 168 10.02 11.43 -5.14
N GLY A 169 10.12 10.11 -5.22
CA GLY A 169 9.09 9.22 -5.74
C GLY A 169 9.27 8.87 -7.23
N PHE A 170 10.21 9.52 -7.94
CA PHE A 170 10.55 9.17 -9.31
C PHE A 170 12.06 9.33 -9.61
N LEU A 171 12.90 9.39 -8.58
CA LEU A 171 14.35 9.45 -8.74
C LEU A 171 14.89 8.18 -9.42
N PRO A 172 16.01 8.27 -10.15
CA PRO A 172 16.62 7.10 -10.82
C PRO A 172 16.87 5.94 -9.86
N GLU A 173 17.44 6.20 -8.66
CA GLU A 173 17.74 5.20 -7.64
C GLU A 173 16.50 4.54 -7.04
N GLU A 174 15.38 5.27 -6.91
CA GLU A 174 14.10 4.72 -6.46
C GLU A 174 13.51 3.75 -7.51
N ARG A 175 13.57 4.13 -8.77
CA ARG A 175 13.11 3.29 -9.90
C ARG A 175 14.00 2.05 -10.10
N GLU A 176 15.30 2.20 -9.92
CA GLU A 176 16.26 1.08 -9.94
C GLU A 176 15.96 0.08 -8.82
N TRP A 177 15.66 0.59 -7.62
CA TRP A 177 15.22 -0.27 -6.51
C TRP A 177 13.94 -1.03 -6.86
N MET A 178 12.93 -0.37 -7.42
CA MET A 178 11.68 -1.03 -7.85
C MET A 178 11.92 -2.11 -8.91
N GLU A 179 12.77 -1.85 -9.88
CA GLU A 179 13.16 -2.84 -10.90
C GLU A 179 13.86 -4.05 -10.25
N GLY A 180 14.78 -3.77 -9.31
CA GLY A 180 15.45 -4.80 -8.53
C GLY A 180 14.49 -5.59 -7.63
N PHE A 181 13.49 -4.93 -7.04
CA PHE A 181 12.47 -5.59 -6.23
C PHE A 181 11.61 -6.56 -7.06
N VAL A 182 11.10 -6.09 -8.19
CA VAL A 182 10.29 -6.91 -9.11
C VAL A 182 11.11 -8.08 -9.64
N SER A 183 12.36 -7.85 -10.08
CA SER A 183 13.22 -8.91 -10.64
C SER A 183 13.58 -10.02 -9.65
N ARG A 184 13.35 -9.81 -8.35
CA ARG A 184 13.55 -10.83 -7.30
C ARG A 184 12.32 -11.70 -7.04
N GLY A 185 11.45 -11.84 -8.01
CA GLY A 185 10.31 -12.77 -7.99
C GLY A 185 9.03 -12.15 -7.48
N PHE A 186 8.76 -10.92 -7.87
CA PHE A 186 7.47 -10.26 -7.70
C PHE A 186 6.87 -9.84 -9.04
N VAL A 187 5.55 -9.76 -9.08
CA VAL A 187 4.76 -9.27 -10.20
C VAL A 187 3.92 -8.08 -9.73
N ASP A 188 4.01 -6.96 -10.43
CA ASP A 188 3.07 -5.85 -10.30
C ASP A 188 1.71 -6.29 -10.83
N SER A 189 0.78 -6.58 -9.94
CA SER A 189 -0.51 -7.17 -10.28
C SER A 189 -1.32 -6.32 -11.27
N PHE A 190 -1.24 -4.99 -11.14
CA PHE A 190 -1.93 -4.10 -12.07
C PHE A 190 -1.30 -4.14 -13.47
N ARG A 191 0.02 -4.08 -13.57
CA ARG A 191 0.72 -4.12 -14.86
C ARG A 191 0.72 -5.50 -15.51
N ALA A 192 0.45 -6.56 -14.75
CA ALA A 192 0.23 -7.90 -15.32
C ALA A 192 -1.06 -7.98 -16.17
N VAL A 193 -2.04 -7.11 -15.93
CA VAL A 193 -3.35 -7.13 -16.61
C VAL A 193 -3.69 -5.84 -17.35
N ASN A 194 -2.90 -4.78 -17.17
CA ASN A 194 -3.16 -3.47 -17.80
C ASN A 194 -1.85 -2.79 -18.21
N GLU A 195 -1.69 -2.56 -19.50
CA GLU A 195 -0.52 -1.90 -20.11
C GLU A 195 -0.80 -0.43 -20.49
N GLU A 196 -2.02 0.08 -20.24
CA GLU A 196 -2.42 1.42 -20.65
C GLU A 196 -1.81 2.50 -19.73
N ALA A 197 -1.52 3.65 -20.31
CA ALA A 197 -1.05 4.83 -19.60
C ALA A 197 -2.21 5.57 -18.88
N HIS A 198 -1.84 6.54 -18.06
CA HIS A 198 -2.77 7.45 -17.37
C HIS A 198 -3.66 6.81 -16.31
N HIS A 199 -3.26 5.66 -15.78
CA HIS A 199 -3.86 5.03 -14.62
C HIS A 199 -3.02 5.36 -13.39
N TYR A 200 -3.54 6.22 -12.51
CA TYR A 200 -2.85 6.73 -11.33
C TYR A 200 -3.62 6.38 -10.06
N SER A 201 -2.92 6.34 -8.92
CA SER A 201 -3.50 6.05 -7.62
C SER A 201 -3.44 7.23 -6.63
N TRP A 202 -2.65 8.26 -6.96
CA TRP A 202 -2.46 9.47 -6.14
C TRP A 202 -2.45 10.73 -6.99
N TRP A 203 -3.01 11.82 -6.43
CA TRP A 203 -3.00 13.17 -7.01
C TRP A 203 -2.80 14.21 -5.93
N SER A 204 -1.93 15.17 -6.18
CA SER A 204 -1.79 16.32 -5.30
C SER A 204 -3.13 17.05 -5.11
N TYR A 205 -3.41 17.52 -3.89
CA TYR A 205 -4.55 18.41 -3.64
C TYR A 205 -4.44 19.77 -4.35
N ARG A 206 -3.24 20.11 -4.85
CA ARG A 206 -2.98 21.41 -5.47
C ARG A 206 -3.48 21.46 -6.90
N ALA A 207 -3.86 22.66 -7.36
CA ALA A 207 -4.15 22.99 -8.77
C ALA A 207 -5.21 22.12 -9.44
N GLY A 208 -6.07 21.43 -8.69
CA GLY A 208 -7.09 20.54 -9.25
C GLY A 208 -6.50 19.33 -9.98
N ALA A 209 -5.35 18.83 -9.52
CA ALA A 209 -4.59 17.79 -10.19
C ALA A 209 -5.41 16.53 -10.48
N ARG A 210 -6.26 16.08 -9.56
CA ARG A 210 -7.10 14.90 -9.75
C ARG A 210 -8.12 15.09 -10.87
N GLY A 211 -8.79 16.23 -10.95
CA GLY A 211 -9.74 16.56 -12.03
C GLY A 211 -9.12 16.65 -13.42
N LYS A 212 -7.81 16.94 -13.49
CA LYS A 212 -7.01 17.00 -14.71
C LYS A 212 -6.25 15.72 -15.00
N ASN A 213 -6.37 14.72 -14.14
CA ASN A 213 -5.61 13.46 -14.13
C ASN A 213 -4.08 13.65 -14.17
N LEU A 214 -3.57 14.64 -13.41
CA LEU A 214 -2.13 14.88 -13.25
C LEU A 214 -1.63 14.07 -12.05
N GLY A 215 -1.61 12.76 -12.18
CA GLY A 215 -1.42 11.83 -11.07
C GLY A 215 -0.15 11.00 -11.15
N TRP A 216 0.04 10.19 -10.11
CA TRP A 216 1.15 9.26 -9.93
C TRP A 216 0.58 7.91 -9.50
N ARG A 217 1.08 6.81 -10.03
CA ARG A 217 0.79 5.47 -9.53
C ARG A 217 1.90 5.06 -8.57
N ILE A 218 1.62 5.16 -7.29
CA ILE A 218 2.56 4.90 -6.20
C ILE A 218 2.06 3.83 -5.22
N ASP A 219 0.81 3.40 -5.38
CA ASP A 219 0.21 2.32 -4.62
C ASP A 219 0.27 1.03 -5.45
N TYR A 220 0.69 -0.07 -4.83
CA TYR A 220 0.90 -1.36 -5.48
C TYR A 220 0.35 -2.52 -4.66
N GLN A 221 0.05 -3.61 -5.36
CA GLN A 221 -0.11 -4.94 -4.80
C GLN A 221 0.87 -5.85 -5.54
N MET A 222 2.09 -5.96 -4.98
CA MET A 222 3.13 -6.84 -5.52
C MET A 222 2.83 -8.26 -5.08
N VAL A 223 2.70 -9.15 -6.05
CA VAL A 223 2.37 -10.56 -5.84
C VAL A 223 3.62 -11.39 -6.10
N SER A 224 3.99 -12.27 -5.18
CA SER A 224 5.12 -13.18 -5.41
C SER A 224 4.84 -14.14 -6.58
N GLU A 225 5.88 -14.51 -7.34
CA GLU A 225 5.75 -15.36 -8.54
C GLU A 225 4.90 -16.62 -8.35
N PRO A 226 4.97 -17.38 -7.22
CA PRO A 226 4.12 -18.57 -7.04
C PRO A 226 2.61 -18.25 -7.05
N LEU A 227 2.22 -17.01 -6.70
CA LEU A 227 0.83 -16.56 -6.75
C LEU A 227 0.46 -15.87 -8.07
N ALA A 228 1.40 -15.56 -8.95
CA ALA A 228 1.17 -14.75 -10.15
C ALA A 228 0.09 -15.36 -11.08
N SER A 229 0.08 -16.69 -11.20
CA SER A 229 -0.93 -17.40 -12.02
C SER A 229 -2.35 -17.33 -11.45
N LYS A 230 -2.50 -16.91 -10.19
CA LYS A 230 -3.80 -16.73 -9.53
C LYS A 230 -4.37 -15.31 -9.73
N ILE A 231 -3.62 -14.37 -10.30
CA ILE A 231 -4.12 -13.03 -10.59
C ILE A 231 -5.24 -13.14 -11.63
N GLN A 232 -6.46 -12.87 -11.21
CA GLN A 232 -7.63 -12.86 -12.07
C GLN A 232 -7.90 -11.46 -12.63
N HIS A 233 -7.74 -10.44 -11.78
CA HIS A 233 -8.03 -9.06 -12.11
C HIS A 233 -7.29 -8.12 -11.17
N ALA A 234 -6.88 -6.96 -11.66
CA ALA A 234 -6.41 -5.86 -10.85
C ALA A 234 -6.91 -4.53 -11.43
N SER A 235 -7.32 -3.62 -10.56
CA SER A 235 -7.88 -2.31 -10.96
C SER A 235 -7.55 -1.21 -9.96
N ILE A 236 -7.73 0.02 -10.40
CA ILE A 236 -7.60 1.25 -9.63
C ILE A 236 -8.97 1.92 -9.61
N LEU A 237 -9.43 2.45 -8.46
CA LEU A 237 -10.75 3.05 -8.29
C LEU A 237 -10.66 4.58 -8.15
N PRO A 238 -10.39 5.35 -9.23
CA PRO A 238 -10.09 6.78 -9.16
C PRO A 238 -11.29 7.65 -8.74
N GLU A 239 -12.51 7.11 -8.80
CA GLU A 239 -13.74 7.78 -8.36
C GLU A 239 -13.90 7.83 -6.85
N VAL A 240 -13.21 6.98 -6.09
CA VAL A 240 -13.22 6.96 -4.61
C VAL A 240 -12.35 8.08 -4.06
N LYS A 241 -12.93 9.01 -3.30
CA LYS A 241 -12.32 10.32 -2.97
C LYS A 241 -12.22 10.63 -1.47
N HIS A 242 -12.10 9.62 -0.61
CA HIS A 242 -11.92 9.86 0.83
C HIS A 242 -10.51 10.41 1.15
N SER A 243 -9.54 10.20 0.25
CA SER A 243 -8.13 10.54 0.35
C SER A 243 -7.64 11.21 -0.95
N ASP A 244 -6.43 11.72 -0.96
CA ASP A 244 -5.66 12.09 -2.17
C ASP A 244 -5.14 10.87 -2.93
N HIS A 245 -5.14 9.70 -2.30
CA HIS A 245 -5.04 8.41 -2.97
C HIS A 245 -6.44 7.88 -3.35
N CYS A 246 -6.46 6.82 -4.15
CA CYS A 246 -7.64 5.99 -4.34
C CYS A 246 -7.30 4.51 -4.08
N PRO A 247 -8.33 3.68 -3.82
CA PRO A 247 -8.11 2.26 -3.60
C PRO A 247 -7.58 1.55 -4.85
N ILE A 248 -6.79 0.50 -4.63
CA ILE A 248 -6.40 -0.45 -5.65
C ILE A 248 -6.91 -1.85 -5.28
N VAL A 249 -7.37 -2.59 -6.26
CA VAL A 249 -8.06 -3.88 -6.10
C VAL A 249 -7.26 -4.98 -6.75
N LEU A 250 -7.17 -6.12 -6.08
CA LEU A 250 -6.65 -7.38 -6.60
C LEU A 250 -7.67 -8.50 -6.38
N LEU A 251 -8.01 -9.22 -7.45
CA LEU A 251 -8.76 -10.46 -7.38
C LEU A 251 -7.83 -11.63 -7.65
N LEU A 252 -7.77 -12.56 -6.71
CA LEU A 252 -7.05 -13.83 -6.85
C LEU A 252 -8.05 -14.99 -6.98
N ASN A 253 -7.77 -15.89 -7.91
CA ASN A 253 -8.47 -17.17 -7.98
C ASN A 253 -8.17 -18.02 -6.73
N SER A 254 -9.11 -18.88 -6.39
CA SER A 254 -8.98 -19.88 -5.32
C SER A 254 -7.83 -20.85 -5.58
#